data_1dee9b9393ef25f3e348655722c209c8
#
_entry.id   1dee9b9393ef25f3e348655722c209c8
#
_cell.length_a   1.000
_cell.length_b   1.000
_cell.length_c   1.000
_cell.angle_alpha   90.00
_cell.angle_beta   90.00
_cell.angle_gamma   90.00
#
_symmetry.space_group_name_H-M   'P 1'
#
loop_
_entity.id
_entity.type
_entity.pdbx_description
1 polymer ?
#
loop_
_entity_poly.entity_id
_entity_poly.type
_entity_poly.pdbx_seq_one_letter_code
_entity_poly.pdbx_strand_id
1 'polypeptide(L)'
;MRSIWSGYLSFGSILIPIRSYAASGNLHVSFHQVHKTDCGRVRYKKVCEKDGEELKPNDIIKAYIIGGECLKFTDEELNALKPFSTKIMDIIGFCRYEEIPVEALNKPYYIGTDSPQKGGAGKSFLLLKEAMIKSSKVAVVKWVSRTNEYLGMIQPHGNGLLLKQLLYHEQVRPMDEVEILESEVDDELVDKGVKAVEKMTFKFDWAQYTETYTQEVKELVEKKFLGEEIEVAEFKLPETRSIEAELEKMLEE
;
A
#
# COMPACT_ATOMS: atom_id res chain seq x y z
N MET A 1 -7.65 4.25 17.77
CA MET A 1 -7.56 4.17 16.29
C MET A 1 -8.98 4.11 15.72
N ARG A 2 -9.28 4.86 14.63
CA ARG A 2 -10.62 4.83 14.00
C ARG A 2 -10.70 3.64 13.04
N SER A 3 -11.78 2.84 13.15
CA SER A 3 -12.02 1.74 12.21
C SER A 3 -12.39 2.29 10.83
N ILE A 4 -11.87 1.64 9.79
CA ILE A 4 -12.13 1.99 8.38
C ILE A 4 -13.18 1.07 7.76
N TRP A 5 -13.38 -0.12 8.33
CA TRP A 5 -14.38 -1.07 7.90
C TRP A 5 -14.85 -1.92 9.09
N SER A 6 -16.11 -2.32 9.08
CA SER A 6 -16.70 -3.24 10.05
C SER A 6 -17.62 -4.22 9.35
N GLY A 7 -17.59 -5.46 9.79
CA GLY A 7 -18.36 -6.55 9.19
C GLY A 7 -18.09 -7.87 9.88
N TYR A 8 -18.19 -8.95 9.14
CA TYR A 8 -17.99 -10.29 9.65
C TYR A 8 -16.87 -11.00 8.88
N LEU A 9 -16.03 -11.74 9.61
CA LEU A 9 -15.14 -12.72 9.03
C LEU A 9 -15.88 -14.06 9.04
N SER A 10 -16.07 -14.64 7.87
CA SER A 10 -16.75 -15.93 7.69
C SER A 10 -15.74 -17.07 7.71
N PHE A 11 -15.96 -18.04 8.59
CA PHE A 11 -15.21 -19.28 8.65
C PHE A 11 -16.21 -20.46 8.59
N GLY A 12 -16.46 -20.96 7.40
CA GLY A 12 -17.57 -21.87 7.14
C GLY A 12 -18.90 -21.20 7.51
N SER A 13 -19.67 -21.81 8.40
CA SER A 13 -20.94 -21.24 8.91
C SER A 13 -20.78 -20.27 10.07
N ILE A 14 -19.54 -20.06 10.56
CA ILE A 14 -19.27 -19.20 11.71
C ILE A 14 -19.02 -17.77 11.23
N LEU A 15 -19.80 -16.82 11.71
CA LEU A 15 -19.63 -15.39 11.47
C LEU A 15 -19.00 -14.72 12.69
N ILE A 16 -17.78 -14.21 12.53
CA ILE A 16 -17.01 -13.53 13.57
C ILE A 16 -17.09 -12.03 13.32
N PRO A 17 -17.74 -11.24 14.17
CA PRO A 17 -17.80 -9.79 14.01
C PRO A 17 -16.42 -9.17 14.22
N ILE A 18 -15.97 -8.41 13.21
CA ILE A 18 -14.63 -7.81 13.18
C ILE A 18 -14.68 -6.35 12.77
N ARG A 19 -13.62 -5.62 13.14
CA ARG A 19 -13.30 -4.28 12.63
C ARG A 19 -11.89 -4.28 12.06
N SER A 20 -11.73 -3.58 10.95
CA SER A 20 -10.40 -3.32 10.39
C SER A 20 -9.95 -1.88 10.60
N TYR A 21 -8.65 -1.70 10.76
CA TYR A 21 -7.98 -0.44 11.02
C TYR A 21 -6.78 -0.32 10.09
N ALA A 22 -6.49 0.88 9.58
CA ALA A 22 -5.26 1.08 8.82
C ALA A 22 -4.03 0.77 9.70
N ALA A 23 -3.15 -0.10 9.22
CA ALA A 23 -1.90 -0.41 9.93
C ALA A 23 -0.77 0.57 9.57
N SER A 24 -0.95 1.34 8.50
CA SER A 24 -0.02 2.40 8.08
C SER A 24 -0.70 3.76 8.12
N GLY A 25 0.08 4.79 8.39
CA GLY A 25 -0.31 6.20 8.32
C GLY A 25 0.39 6.91 7.18
N ASN A 26 -0.04 8.15 6.89
CA ASN A 26 0.65 9.04 5.99
C ASN A 26 1.49 10.02 6.82
N LEU A 27 2.78 10.11 6.51
CA LEU A 27 3.71 11.03 7.18
C LEU A 27 3.83 12.38 6.46
N HIS A 28 3.40 12.47 5.18
CA HIS A 28 3.61 13.68 4.38
C HIS A 28 2.89 14.92 4.91
N VAL A 29 3.58 16.05 4.87
CA VAL A 29 2.98 17.36 5.12
C VAL A 29 2.05 17.71 3.98
N SER A 30 0.83 18.12 4.29
CA SER A 30 -0.17 18.50 3.29
C SER A 30 -0.12 20.01 3.04
N PHE A 31 0.20 20.39 1.81
CA PHE A 31 0.15 21.78 1.35
C PHE A 31 -1.16 22.07 0.63
N HIS A 32 -1.66 23.28 0.81
CA HIS A 32 -2.79 23.78 0.03
C HIS A 32 -2.29 24.60 -1.15
N GLN A 33 -2.91 24.42 -2.32
CA GLN A 33 -2.70 25.31 -3.45
C GLN A 33 -3.43 26.63 -3.22
N VAL A 34 -2.69 27.72 -3.33
CA VAL A 34 -3.23 29.07 -3.13
C VAL A 34 -2.78 30.01 -4.26
N HIS A 35 -3.54 31.05 -4.50
CA HIS A 35 -3.18 32.10 -5.44
C HIS A 35 -1.99 32.90 -4.92
N LYS A 36 -1.02 33.15 -5.80
CA LYS A 36 0.30 33.72 -5.41
C LYS A 36 0.19 35.11 -4.78
N THR A 37 -0.80 35.92 -5.19
CA THR A 37 -0.89 37.32 -4.80
C THR A 37 -1.67 37.57 -3.52
N ASP A 38 -2.71 36.76 -3.23
CA ASP A 38 -3.66 37.02 -2.14
C ASP A 38 -3.90 35.82 -1.22
N CYS A 39 -3.16 34.71 -1.44
CA CYS A 39 -3.33 33.44 -0.70
C CYS A 39 -4.73 32.85 -0.77
N GLY A 40 -5.56 33.27 -1.73
CA GLY A 40 -6.89 32.69 -1.99
C GLY A 40 -6.79 31.21 -2.38
N ARG A 41 -7.60 30.34 -1.78
CA ARG A 41 -7.58 28.90 -2.10
C ARG A 41 -8.00 28.64 -3.54
N VAL A 42 -7.21 27.84 -4.27
CA VAL A 42 -7.54 27.39 -5.62
C VAL A 42 -8.70 26.41 -5.57
N ARG A 43 -9.67 26.59 -6.47
CA ARG A 43 -10.80 25.67 -6.71
C ARG A 43 -10.76 25.19 -8.15
N TYR A 44 -11.13 23.92 -8.35
CA TYR A 44 -11.19 23.32 -9.67
C TYR A 44 -12.62 23.37 -10.21
N LYS A 45 -12.77 23.79 -11.45
CA LYS A 45 -14.01 23.69 -12.22
C LYS A 45 -13.83 22.64 -13.30
N LYS A 46 -14.89 21.85 -13.55
CA LYS A 46 -14.91 20.90 -14.67
C LYS A 46 -15.41 21.63 -15.89
N VAL A 47 -14.63 21.58 -16.95
CA VAL A 47 -14.98 22.21 -18.23
C VAL A 47 -14.91 21.18 -19.36
N CYS A 48 -15.75 21.34 -20.36
CA CYS A 48 -15.69 20.53 -21.57
C CYS A 48 -14.46 20.93 -22.40
N GLU A 49 -13.69 19.96 -22.85
CA GLU A 49 -12.48 20.21 -23.65
C GLU A 49 -12.75 20.83 -25.01
N LYS A 50 -13.94 20.55 -25.59
CA LYS A 50 -14.26 20.99 -26.95
C LYS A 50 -14.67 22.45 -27.06
N ASP A 51 -15.40 22.96 -26.07
CA ASP A 51 -16.02 24.29 -26.11
C ASP A 51 -15.74 25.17 -24.90
N GLY A 52 -15.09 24.59 -23.85
CA GLY A 52 -14.76 25.30 -22.62
C GLY A 52 -15.95 25.53 -21.69
N GLU A 53 -17.15 24.97 -21.99
CA GLU A 53 -18.31 25.11 -21.13
C GLU A 53 -18.09 24.51 -19.75
N GLU A 54 -18.51 25.23 -18.68
CA GLU A 54 -18.47 24.73 -17.31
C GLU A 54 -19.55 23.68 -17.07
N LEU A 55 -19.15 22.44 -16.79
CA LEU A 55 -20.06 21.30 -16.63
C LEU A 55 -20.49 21.12 -15.17
N LYS A 56 -21.78 20.97 -14.96
CA LYS A 56 -22.37 20.54 -13.69
C LYS A 56 -22.27 19.01 -13.53
N PRO A 57 -22.38 18.47 -12.32
CA PRO A 57 -22.34 17.01 -12.12
C PRO A 57 -23.33 16.21 -12.98
N ASN A 58 -24.51 16.76 -13.25
CA ASN A 58 -25.54 16.11 -14.06
C ASN A 58 -25.27 16.13 -15.58
N ASP A 59 -24.36 16.99 -16.04
CA ASP A 59 -23.94 17.07 -17.43
C ASP A 59 -22.85 16.08 -17.80
N ILE A 60 -22.32 15.33 -16.77
CA ILE A 60 -21.21 14.42 -16.91
C ILE A 60 -21.70 12.99 -16.81
N ILE A 61 -21.45 12.19 -17.85
CA ILE A 61 -21.74 10.76 -17.90
C ILE A 61 -20.43 9.98 -18.10
N LYS A 62 -20.39 8.74 -17.61
CA LYS A 62 -19.25 7.85 -17.86
C LYS A 62 -19.34 7.26 -19.25
N ALA A 63 -18.24 7.23 -19.95
CA ALA A 63 -18.16 6.61 -21.27
C ALA A 63 -16.89 5.76 -21.41
N TYR A 64 -16.98 4.72 -22.24
CA TYR A 64 -15.85 3.93 -22.69
C TYR A 64 -15.62 4.20 -24.17
N ILE A 65 -14.38 4.44 -24.56
CA ILE A 65 -14.04 4.73 -25.96
C ILE A 65 -13.37 3.50 -26.55
N ILE A 66 -14.00 2.95 -27.63
CA ILE A 66 -13.47 1.81 -28.36
C ILE A 66 -13.61 2.07 -29.86
N GLY A 67 -12.53 1.90 -30.63
CA GLY A 67 -12.53 2.11 -32.08
C GLY A 67 -12.94 3.51 -32.51
N GLY A 68 -12.84 4.53 -31.65
CA GLY A 68 -13.30 5.90 -31.90
C GLY A 68 -14.77 6.16 -31.57
N GLU A 69 -15.53 5.14 -31.21
CA GLU A 69 -16.90 5.26 -30.73
C GLU A 69 -16.98 5.51 -29.22
N CYS A 70 -17.89 6.43 -28.84
CA CYS A 70 -18.11 6.81 -27.45
C CYS A 70 -19.36 6.08 -26.91
N LEU A 71 -19.15 4.99 -26.16
CA LEU A 71 -20.21 4.22 -25.50
C LEU A 71 -20.49 4.83 -24.12
N LYS A 72 -21.66 5.44 -23.97
CA LYS A 72 -22.11 6.08 -22.73
C LYS A 72 -22.79 5.07 -21.82
N PHE A 73 -22.51 5.14 -20.52
CA PHE A 73 -23.11 4.26 -19.51
C PHE A 73 -23.80 5.09 -18.43
N THR A 74 -25.03 4.74 -18.11
CA THR A 74 -25.75 5.33 -16.98
C THR A 74 -25.20 4.77 -15.65
N ASP A 75 -25.44 5.50 -14.57
CA ASP A 75 -25.04 5.01 -13.24
C ASP A 75 -25.87 3.76 -12.84
N GLU A 76 -27.11 3.60 -13.34
CA GLU A 76 -27.94 2.42 -13.12
C GLU A 76 -27.34 1.18 -13.79
N GLU A 77 -26.91 1.27 -15.05
CA GLU A 77 -26.27 0.18 -15.78
C GLU A 77 -24.99 -0.28 -15.08
N LEU A 78 -24.12 0.68 -14.68
CA LEU A 78 -22.89 0.36 -13.96
C LEU A 78 -23.16 -0.17 -12.55
N ASN A 79 -24.20 0.29 -11.86
CA ASN A 79 -24.56 -0.18 -10.53
C ASN A 79 -25.13 -1.61 -10.57
N ALA A 80 -25.80 -2.01 -11.64
CA ALA A 80 -26.33 -3.38 -11.81
C ALA A 80 -25.22 -4.43 -11.86
N LEU A 81 -24.00 -4.05 -12.29
CA LEU A 81 -22.85 -4.93 -12.37
C LEU A 81 -21.98 -4.93 -11.09
N LYS A 82 -22.28 -4.02 -10.14
CA LYS A 82 -21.48 -3.94 -8.90
C LYS A 82 -21.72 -5.16 -8.02
N PRO A 83 -20.64 -5.78 -7.49
CA PRO A 83 -20.79 -6.88 -6.55
C PRO A 83 -21.50 -6.38 -5.28
N PHE A 84 -22.40 -7.21 -4.77
CA PHE A 84 -23.15 -6.90 -3.56
C PHE A 84 -22.23 -6.89 -2.35
N SER A 85 -22.10 -5.75 -1.67
CA SER A 85 -21.33 -5.67 -0.43
C SER A 85 -22.12 -6.25 0.74
N THR A 86 -21.88 -7.49 1.07
CA THR A 86 -22.51 -8.21 2.20
C THR A 86 -21.93 -7.81 3.55
N LYS A 87 -20.87 -7.00 3.60
CA LYS A 87 -20.04 -6.77 4.79
C LYS A 87 -19.46 -8.07 5.38
N ILE A 88 -19.28 -9.07 4.56
CA ILE A 88 -18.66 -10.34 4.92
C ILE A 88 -17.30 -10.42 4.22
N MET A 89 -16.30 -10.85 4.96
CA MET A 89 -14.99 -11.24 4.48
C MET A 89 -14.90 -12.75 4.58
N ASP A 90 -14.92 -13.43 3.44
CA ASP A 90 -14.99 -14.88 3.39
C ASP A 90 -13.59 -15.50 3.40
N ILE A 91 -13.33 -16.39 4.35
CA ILE A 91 -12.16 -17.26 4.30
C ILE A 91 -12.43 -18.34 3.25
N ILE A 92 -11.68 -18.28 2.15
CA ILE A 92 -11.77 -19.24 1.04
C ILE A 92 -10.84 -20.45 1.23
N GLY A 93 -9.85 -20.35 2.12
CA GLY A 93 -8.91 -21.42 2.42
C GLY A 93 -7.75 -20.96 3.28
N PHE A 94 -6.80 -21.88 3.49
CA PHE A 94 -5.57 -21.65 4.23
C PHE A 94 -4.38 -22.16 3.43
N CYS A 95 -3.26 -21.44 3.46
CA CYS A 95 -2.01 -21.83 2.83
C CYS A 95 -0.82 -21.51 3.75
N ARG A 96 0.39 -21.87 3.37
CA ARG A 96 1.59 -21.40 4.03
C ARG A 96 1.88 -19.96 3.57
N TYR A 97 2.49 -19.17 4.44
CA TYR A 97 2.84 -17.77 4.10
C TYR A 97 3.76 -17.68 2.88
N GLU A 98 4.71 -18.60 2.77
CA GLU A 98 5.72 -18.66 1.70
C GLU A 98 5.12 -19.00 0.32
N GLU A 99 3.87 -19.48 0.28
CA GLU A 99 3.14 -19.74 -0.97
C GLU A 99 2.55 -18.45 -1.59
N ILE A 100 2.55 -17.34 -0.83
CA ILE A 100 2.06 -16.05 -1.32
C ILE A 100 3.21 -15.26 -1.92
N PRO A 101 3.14 -14.93 -3.21
CA PRO A 101 4.18 -14.14 -3.87
C PRO A 101 4.35 -12.78 -3.19
N VAL A 102 5.59 -12.36 -2.97
CA VAL A 102 5.89 -11.10 -2.28
C VAL A 102 5.38 -9.88 -3.05
N GLU A 103 5.40 -9.94 -4.37
CA GLU A 103 4.89 -8.92 -5.29
C GLU A 103 3.36 -8.77 -5.24
N ALA A 104 2.64 -9.78 -4.76
CA ALA A 104 1.20 -9.69 -4.56
C ALA A 104 0.83 -8.91 -3.28
N LEU A 105 1.77 -8.72 -2.34
CA LEU A 105 1.51 -8.06 -1.07
C LEU A 105 1.26 -6.56 -1.27
N ASN A 106 0.13 -6.08 -0.73
CA ASN A 106 -0.28 -4.68 -0.80
C ASN A 106 -0.56 -4.14 0.63
N LYS A 107 -1.53 -3.29 0.78
CA LYS A 107 -1.82 -2.52 2.00
C LYS A 107 -2.13 -3.40 3.22
N PRO A 108 -1.48 -3.13 4.36
CA PRO A 108 -1.74 -3.82 5.61
C PRO A 108 -2.89 -3.16 6.40
N TYR A 109 -3.66 -4.01 7.11
CA TYR A 109 -4.73 -3.58 8.03
C TYR A 109 -4.70 -4.44 9.29
N TYR A 110 -4.90 -3.83 10.45
CA TYR A 110 -5.14 -4.59 11.67
C TYR A 110 -6.60 -5.02 11.75
N ILE A 111 -6.84 -6.23 12.23
CA ILE A 111 -8.17 -6.76 12.50
C ILE A 111 -8.29 -7.05 13.98
N GLY A 112 -9.35 -6.48 14.56
CA GLY A 112 -9.78 -6.75 15.93
C GLY A 112 -11.26 -7.15 15.99
N THR A 113 -11.72 -7.53 17.17
CA THR A 113 -13.13 -7.84 17.43
C THR A 113 -14.01 -6.60 17.46
N ASP A 114 -15.26 -6.69 17.01
CA ASP A 114 -16.18 -5.55 16.96
C ASP A 114 -16.67 -5.12 18.35
N SER A 115 -16.88 -6.04 19.30
CA SER A 115 -17.34 -5.69 20.64
C SER A 115 -17.07 -6.79 21.66
N PRO A 116 -16.61 -6.42 22.87
CA PRO A 116 -16.47 -7.38 23.98
C PRO A 116 -17.81 -7.94 24.49
N GLN A 117 -18.93 -7.28 24.19
CA GLN A 117 -20.23 -7.57 24.79
C GLN A 117 -21.07 -8.61 24.03
N LYS A 118 -20.71 -8.99 22.80
CA LYS A 118 -21.39 -10.08 22.08
C LYS A 118 -20.74 -11.40 22.45
N GLY A 119 -21.31 -12.08 23.44
CA GLY A 119 -20.86 -13.37 23.94
C GLY A 119 -20.59 -14.37 22.78
N GLY A 120 -19.45 -15.05 22.83
CA GLY A 120 -19.01 -16.01 21.80
C GLY A 120 -18.13 -15.45 20.69
N ALA A 121 -18.29 -14.22 20.25
CA ALA A 121 -17.51 -13.62 19.18
C ALA A 121 -16.01 -13.57 19.48
N GLY A 122 -15.63 -13.19 20.69
CA GLY A 122 -14.24 -13.18 21.16
C GLY A 122 -13.64 -14.59 21.19
N LYS A 123 -14.43 -15.59 21.60
CA LYS A 123 -13.96 -16.99 21.64
C LYS A 123 -13.70 -17.54 20.24
N SER A 124 -14.58 -17.29 19.27
CA SER A 124 -14.39 -17.72 17.88
C SER A 124 -13.21 -17.03 17.22
N PHE A 125 -13.00 -15.74 17.49
CA PHE A 125 -11.85 -14.98 17.00
C PHE A 125 -10.54 -15.56 17.54
N LEU A 126 -10.47 -15.79 18.86
CA LEU A 126 -9.28 -16.36 19.50
C LEU A 126 -9.03 -17.80 19.05
N LEU A 127 -10.08 -18.62 18.90
CA LEU A 127 -9.96 -19.97 18.38
C LEU A 127 -9.33 -19.98 16.98
N LEU A 128 -9.83 -19.15 16.07
CA LEU A 128 -9.28 -19.04 14.72
C LEU A 128 -7.81 -18.60 14.74
N LYS A 129 -7.49 -17.58 15.54
CA LYS A 129 -6.11 -17.09 15.70
C LYS A 129 -5.17 -18.19 16.20
N GLU A 130 -5.55 -18.89 17.28
CA GLU A 130 -4.74 -19.95 17.86
C GLU A 130 -4.59 -21.16 16.90
N ALA A 131 -5.65 -21.50 16.15
CA ALA A 131 -5.59 -22.53 15.14
C ALA A 131 -4.58 -22.19 14.04
N MET A 132 -4.57 -20.95 13.56
CA MET A 132 -3.59 -20.48 12.56
C MET A 132 -2.16 -20.50 13.11
N ILE A 133 -1.96 -20.11 14.38
CA ILE A 133 -0.63 -20.17 15.04
C ILE A 133 -0.13 -21.61 15.08
N LYS A 134 -0.95 -22.53 15.61
CA LYS A 134 -0.58 -23.94 15.76
C LYS A 134 -0.36 -24.67 14.45
N SER A 135 -1.10 -24.29 13.41
CA SER A 135 -0.96 -24.89 12.07
C SER A 135 0.11 -24.23 11.21
N SER A 136 0.67 -23.09 11.64
CA SER A 136 1.60 -22.26 10.85
C SER A 136 1.00 -21.89 9.48
N LYS A 137 -0.32 -21.60 9.45
CA LYS A 137 -1.05 -21.25 8.24
C LYS A 137 -1.59 -19.83 8.30
N VAL A 138 -1.75 -19.23 7.13
CA VAL A 138 -2.46 -17.97 6.91
C VAL A 138 -3.79 -18.24 6.22
N ALA A 139 -4.81 -17.44 6.51
CA ALA A 139 -6.09 -17.55 5.83
C ALA A 139 -6.09 -16.69 4.56
N VAL A 140 -6.57 -17.24 3.45
CA VAL A 140 -6.85 -16.48 2.23
C VAL A 140 -8.29 -16.04 2.26
N VAL A 141 -8.54 -14.76 2.02
CA VAL A 141 -9.86 -14.14 2.15
C VAL A 141 -10.26 -13.34 0.92
N LYS A 142 -11.57 -13.31 0.66
CA LYS A 142 -12.18 -12.41 -0.32
C LYS A 142 -13.24 -11.55 0.36
N TRP A 143 -13.36 -10.31 -0.06
CA TRP A 143 -14.43 -9.43 0.41
C TRP A 143 -14.74 -8.35 -0.62
N VAL A 144 -15.95 -7.79 -0.50
CA VAL A 144 -16.36 -6.63 -1.28
C VAL A 144 -16.37 -5.40 -0.38
N SER A 145 -15.70 -4.35 -0.81
CA SER A 145 -15.77 -3.05 -0.14
C SER A 145 -16.12 -1.96 -1.15
N ARG A 146 -17.17 -1.22 -0.85
CA ARG A 146 -17.79 -0.26 -1.77
C ARG A 146 -18.27 -0.96 -3.05
N THR A 147 -17.48 -0.88 -4.11
CA THR A 147 -17.81 -1.41 -5.44
C THR A 147 -16.78 -2.38 -6.00
N ASN A 148 -15.77 -2.69 -5.20
CA ASN A 148 -14.65 -3.52 -5.64
C ASN A 148 -14.54 -4.79 -4.82
N GLU A 149 -14.21 -5.87 -5.49
CA GLU A 149 -13.81 -7.13 -4.88
C GLU A 149 -12.31 -7.08 -4.56
N TYR A 150 -11.95 -7.63 -3.40
CA TYR A 150 -10.58 -7.67 -2.90
C TYR A 150 -10.19 -9.08 -2.51
N LEU A 151 -8.95 -9.41 -2.77
CA LEU A 151 -8.27 -10.58 -2.27
C LEU A 151 -7.34 -10.17 -1.12
N GLY A 152 -7.16 -11.04 -0.13
CA GLY A 152 -6.24 -10.78 0.96
C GLY A 152 -5.80 -12.02 1.68
N MET A 153 -4.79 -11.85 2.52
CA MET A 153 -4.39 -12.86 3.49
C MET A 153 -4.50 -12.33 4.90
N ILE A 154 -4.90 -13.19 5.83
CA ILE A 154 -4.95 -12.89 7.26
C ILE A 154 -3.94 -13.78 7.99
N GLN A 155 -3.11 -13.16 8.83
CA GLN A 155 -2.18 -13.86 9.71
C GLN A 155 -2.31 -13.41 11.16
N PRO A 156 -1.98 -14.24 12.15
CA PRO A 156 -1.86 -13.84 13.54
C PRO A 156 -0.84 -12.71 13.71
N HIS A 157 -1.17 -11.68 14.50
CA HIS A 157 -0.26 -10.57 14.79
C HIS A 157 -0.57 -9.94 16.15
N GLY A 158 0.41 -9.97 17.05
CA GLY A 158 0.22 -9.47 18.40
C GLY A 158 -1.00 -10.11 19.10
N ASN A 159 -1.89 -9.30 19.63
CA ASN A 159 -3.15 -9.75 20.24
C ASN A 159 -4.32 -9.85 19.26
N GLY A 160 -4.13 -9.46 17.99
CA GLY A 160 -5.14 -9.47 16.93
C GLY A 160 -4.71 -10.27 15.70
N LEU A 161 -5.21 -9.85 14.55
CA LEU A 161 -4.85 -10.39 13.24
C LEU A 161 -4.36 -9.24 12.34
N LEU A 162 -3.49 -9.57 11.39
CA LEU A 162 -3.04 -8.67 10.33
C LEU A 162 -3.63 -9.16 9.01
N LEU A 163 -4.43 -8.34 8.37
CA LEU A 163 -4.86 -8.50 7.00
C LEU A 163 -3.87 -7.77 6.08
N LYS A 164 -3.32 -8.47 5.11
CA LYS A 164 -2.64 -7.85 3.97
C LYS A 164 -3.53 -8.03 2.75
N GLN A 165 -3.91 -6.92 2.13
CA GLN A 165 -4.56 -6.96 0.82
C GLN A 165 -3.58 -7.56 -0.18
N LEU A 166 -4.06 -8.40 -1.08
CA LEU A 166 -3.29 -8.96 -2.17
C LEU A 166 -3.75 -8.34 -3.49
N LEU A 167 -2.81 -8.20 -4.40
CA LEU A 167 -3.10 -7.95 -5.80
C LEU A 167 -3.60 -9.24 -6.45
N TYR A 168 -4.51 -9.14 -7.42
CA TYR A 168 -4.83 -10.24 -8.30
C TYR A 168 -3.67 -10.50 -9.26
N HIS A 169 -3.56 -11.72 -9.77
CA HIS A 169 -2.48 -12.11 -10.68
C HIS A 169 -2.36 -11.16 -11.88
N GLU A 170 -3.50 -10.72 -12.43
CA GLU A 170 -3.57 -9.83 -13.58
C GLU A 170 -3.10 -8.39 -13.29
N GLN A 171 -2.93 -8.04 -12.01
CA GLN A 171 -2.42 -6.72 -11.59
C GLN A 171 -0.90 -6.71 -11.42
N VAL A 172 -0.28 -7.89 -11.32
CA VAL A 172 1.17 -8.03 -11.18
C VAL A 172 1.78 -8.11 -12.56
N ARG A 173 2.71 -7.20 -12.86
CA ARG A 173 3.43 -7.24 -14.12
C ARG A 173 4.51 -8.31 -14.09
N PRO A 174 4.69 -9.09 -15.16
CA PRO A 174 5.74 -10.09 -15.22
C PRO A 174 7.13 -9.43 -15.25
N MET A 175 8.10 -10.06 -14.60
CA MET A 175 9.47 -9.56 -14.54
C MET A 175 10.17 -9.61 -15.92
N ASP A 176 9.72 -10.48 -16.80
CA ASP A 176 10.24 -10.65 -18.18
C ASP A 176 10.03 -9.40 -19.05
N GLU A 177 9.12 -8.48 -18.65
CA GLU A 177 8.96 -7.16 -19.31
C GLU A 177 10.06 -6.16 -18.95
N VAL A 178 10.92 -6.48 -17.97
CA VAL A 178 12.03 -5.62 -17.54
C VAL A 178 13.27 -5.98 -18.38
N GLU A 179 13.76 -5.02 -19.14
CA GLU A 179 14.99 -5.17 -19.89
C GLU A 179 16.19 -5.20 -18.93
N ILE A 180 16.87 -6.34 -18.87
CA ILE A 180 18.09 -6.52 -18.07
C ILE A 180 19.23 -6.76 -19.05
N LEU A 181 20.25 -5.89 -19.00
CA LEU A 181 21.45 -6.06 -19.80
C LEU A 181 22.25 -7.25 -19.24
N GLU A 182 22.43 -8.27 -20.07
CA GLU A 182 23.28 -9.40 -19.73
C GLU A 182 24.76 -8.97 -19.78
N SER A 183 25.50 -9.32 -18.75
CA SER A 183 26.93 -9.10 -18.65
C SER A 183 27.59 -10.31 -18.02
N GLU A 184 28.73 -10.74 -18.55
CA GLU A 184 29.53 -11.75 -17.88
C GLU A 184 30.26 -11.13 -16.69
N VAL A 185 30.20 -11.79 -15.54
CA VAL A 185 30.89 -11.38 -14.30
C VAL A 185 31.87 -12.52 -13.95
N ASP A 186 33.11 -12.17 -13.71
CA ASP A 186 34.14 -13.10 -13.26
C ASP A 186 33.87 -13.65 -11.87
N ASP A 187 34.08 -14.93 -11.63
CA ASP A 187 33.88 -15.62 -10.37
C ASP A 187 34.69 -14.98 -9.21
N GLU A 188 35.90 -14.48 -9.50
CA GLU A 188 36.73 -13.78 -8.51
C GLU A 188 36.08 -12.48 -8.07
N LEU A 189 35.45 -11.74 -8.99
CA LEU A 189 34.70 -10.51 -8.67
C LEU A 189 33.43 -10.81 -7.88
N VAL A 190 32.75 -11.92 -8.18
CA VAL A 190 31.60 -12.40 -7.40
C VAL A 190 32.02 -12.73 -5.97
N ASP A 191 33.14 -13.42 -5.76
CA ASP A 191 33.67 -13.76 -4.43
C ASP A 191 34.03 -12.51 -3.63
N LYS A 192 34.61 -11.49 -4.24
CA LYS A 192 34.85 -10.18 -3.59
C LYS A 192 33.52 -9.54 -3.21
N GLY A 193 32.52 -9.58 -4.08
CA GLY A 193 31.17 -9.08 -3.83
C GLY A 193 30.51 -9.79 -2.62
N VAL A 194 30.62 -11.12 -2.54
CA VAL A 194 30.08 -11.89 -1.39
C VAL A 194 30.73 -11.44 -0.08
N LYS A 195 32.04 -11.28 -0.04
CA LYS A 195 32.76 -10.80 1.17
C LYS A 195 32.29 -9.40 1.57
N ALA A 196 32.10 -8.50 0.61
CA ALA A 196 31.58 -7.15 0.90
C ALA A 196 30.14 -7.18 1.45
N VAL A 197 29.26 -8.03 0.89
CA VAL A 197 27.90 -8.25 1.39
C VAL A 197 27.92 -8.79 2.83
N GLU A 198 28.75 -9.80 3.10
CA GLU A 198 28.90 -10.36 4.45
C GLU A 198 29.40 -9.30 5.44
N LYS A 199 30.39 -8.49 5.07
CA LYS A 199 30.93 -7.41 5.90
C LYS A 199 29.89 -6.33 6.22
N MET A 200 29.02 -6.00 5.26
CA MET A 200 27.94 -5.04 5.44
C MET A 200 26.67 -5.65 6.05
N THR A 201 26.64 -6.96 6.32
CA THR A 201 25.48 -7.62 6.90
C THR A 201 25.28 -7.20 8.35
N PHE A 202 24.10 -6.72 8.69
CA PHE A 202 23.72 -6.30 10.03
C PHE A 202 22.33 -6.83 10.41
N LYS A 203 22.02 -6.80 11.69
CA LYS A 203 20.67 -7.11 12.16
C LYS A 203 19.75 -5.92 11.88
N PHE A 204 18.79 -6.10 10.96
CA PHE A 204 17.84 -5.07 10.63
C PHE A 204 16.95 -4.71 11.84
N ASP A 205 16.99 -3.46 12.24
CA ASP A 205 16.10 -2.89 13.25
C ASP A 205 15.29 -1.75 12.63
N TRP A 206 14.04 -2.04 12.35
CA TRP A 206 13.14 -1.09 11.69
C TRP A 206 12.98 0.24 12.45
N ALA A 207 13.07 0.21 13.79
CA ALA A 207 12.91 1.40 14.63
C ALA A 207 14.00 2.45 14.42
N GLN A 208 15.15 2.06 13.86
CA GLN A 208 16.27 2.97 13.58
C GLN A 208 16.06 3.81 12.32
N TYR A 209 15.13 3.42 11.44
CA TYR A 209 14.89 4.12 10.16
C TYR A 209 13.73 5.08 10.32
N THR A 210 14.04 6.37 10.27
CA THR A 210 13.05 7.46 10.31
C THR A 210 13.05 8.19 8.97
N GLU A 211 11.87 8.62 8.54
CA GLU A 211 11.73 9.46 7.35
C GLU A 211 12.13 10.90 7.72
N THR A 212 13.18 11.42 7.08
CA THR A 212 13.78 12.73 7.40
C THR A 212 13.12 13.87 6.65
N TYR A 213 12.70 13.66 5.40
CA TYR A 213 12.13 14.71 4.55
C TYR A 213 10.92 15.41 5.18
N THR A 214 10.00 14.69 5.76
CA THR A 214 8.82 15.27 6.43
C THR A 214 9.23 16.13 7.63
N GLN A 215 10.28 15.72 8.35
CA GLN A 215 10.80 16.50 9.47
C GLN A 215 11.48 17.78 8.98
N GLU A 216 12.33 17.67 7.96
CA GLU A 216 12.97 18.82 7.32
C GLU A 216 11.95 19.82 6.77
N VAL A 217 10.85 19.32 6.15
CA VAL A 217 9.75 20.19 5.69
C VAL A 217 9.06 20.89 6.86
N LYS A 218 8.85 20.23 7.99
CA LYS A 218 8.26 20.88 9.18
C LYS A 218 9.18 21.96 9.74
N GLU A 219 10.47 21.69 9.85
CA GLU A 219 11.49 22.67 10.27
C GLU A 219 11.55 23.86 9.31
N LEU A 220 11.46 23.61 7.99
CA LEU A 220 11.39 24.64 6.97
C LEU A 220 10.15 25.52 7.14
N VAL A 221 8.99 24.93 7.43
CA VAL A 221 7.74 25.67 7.70
C VAL A 221 7.89 26.53 8.95
N GLU A 222 8.52 26.02 10.01
CA GLU A 222 8.78 26.78 11.24
C GLU A 222 9.74 27.96 11.00
N LYS A 223 10.87 27.73 10.31
CA LYS A 223 11.81 28.78 9.93
C LYS A 223 11.13 29.88 9.11
N LYS A 224 10.32 29.48 8.13
CA LYS A 224 9.55 30.43 7.31
C LYS A 224 8.53 31.23 8.12
N PHE A 225 7.91 30.61 9.10
CA PHE A 225 6.98 31.26 10.02
C PHE A 225 7.69 32.32 10.89
N LEU A 226 8.93 32.03 11.29
CA LEU A 226 9.79 32.98 12.07
C LEU A 226 10.45 34.05 11.20
N GLY A 227 10.29 33.99 9.87
CA GLY A 227 10.88 34.96 8.95
C GLY A 227 12.39 34.77 8.69
N GLU A 228 12.92 33.57 8.96
CA GLU A 228 14.31 33.22 8.72
C GLU A 228 14.57 32.95 7.23
N GLU A 229 15.78 33.30 6.76
CA GLU A 229 16.21 32.98 5.40
C GLU A 229 16.46 31.49 5.23
N ILE A 230 16.05 30.97 4.07
CA ILE A 230 16.17 29.55 3.76
C ILE A 230 17.29 29.38 2.74
N GLU A 231 18.36 28.71 3.15
CA GLU A 231 19.39 28.26 2.21
C GLU A 231 18.96 26.99 1.51
N VAL A 232 18.97 27.00 0.18
CA VAL A 232 18.72 25.82 -0.65
C VAL A 232 20.06 25.17 -0.96
N ALA A 233 20.32 24.00 -0.36
CA ALA A 233 21.52 23.24 -0.65
C ALA A 233 21.46 22.66 -2.07
N GLU A 234 22.53 22.85 -2.85
CA GLU A 234 22.69 22.20 -4.15
C GLU A 234 23.06 20.72 -3.96
N PHE A 235 22.28 19.81 -4.55
CA PHE A 235 22.60 18.40 -4.57
C PHE A 235 23.67 18.12 -5.63
N LYS A 236 24.83 17.61 -5.20
CA LYS A 236 25.87 17.11 -6.10
C LYS A 236 25.80 15.58 -6.16
N LEU A 237 25.70 15.05 -7.36
CA LEU A 237 25.82 13.59 -7.57
C LEU A 237 27.22 13.13 -7.14
N PRO A 238 27.32 12.00 -6.43
CA PRO A 238 28.62 11.40 -6.11
C PRO A 238 29.33 10.97 -7.41
N GLU A 239 30.65 11.06 -7.42
CA GLU A 239 31.47 10.58 -8.54
C GLU A 239 31.36 9.03 -8.64
N THR A 240 31.07 8.55 -9.84
CA THR A 240 31.00 7.11 -10.13
C THR A 240 32.43 6.55 -10.20
N ARG A 241 32.74 5.55 -9.36
CA ARG A 241 34.00 4.80 -9.39
C ARG A 241 33.80 3.47 -10.10
N SER A 242 34.90 2.79 -10.47
CA SER A 242 34.80 1.43 -10.97
C SER A 242 34.34 0.49 -9.85
N ILE A 243 33.64 -0.59 -10.23
CA ILE A 243 33.12 -1.59 -9.27
C ILE A 243 34.26 -2.21 -8.47
N GLU A 244 35.40 -2.52 -9.13
CA GLU A 244 36.57 -3.13 -8.51
C GLU A 244 37.18 -2.22 -7.42
N ALA A 245 37.37 -0.94 -7.75
CA ALA A 245 37.96 0.02 -6.81
C ALA A 245 37.05 0.27 -5.58
N GLU A 246 35.72 0.23 -5.78
CA GLU A 246 34.77 0.42 -4.67
C GLU A 246 34.71 -0.84 -3.80
N LEU A 247 34.75 -2.05 -4.37
CA LEU A 247 34.79 -3.29 -3.61
C LEU A 247 36.09 -3.42 -2.79
N GLU A 248 37.24 -3.06 -3.36
CA GLU A 248 38.52 -3.07 -2.63
C GLU A 248 38.45 -2.12 -1.41
N LYS A 249 37.96 -0.91 -1.61
CA LYS A 249 37.77 0.06 -0.51
C LYS A 249 36.84 -0.49 0.59
N MET A 250 35.68 -1.08 0.21
CA MET A 250 34.75 -1.68 1.15
C MET A 250 35.36 -2.83 1.95
N LEU A 251 36.33 -3.54 1.38
CA LEU A 251 37.03 -4.64 2.07
C LEU A 251 38.17 -4.16 2.98
N GLU A 252 38.74 -2.99 2.72
CA GLU A 252 39.81 -2.37 3.53
C GLU A 252 39.27 -1.65 4.79
N GLU A 253 38.10 -1.01 4.70
CA GLU A 253 37.40 -0.37 5.83
C GLU A 253 36.77 -1.40 6.79
#